data_bf091348b2107d744add0af6617590ac
#
_entry.id   bf091348b2107d744add0af6617590ac
#
_cell.length_a   1.000
_cell.length_b   1.000
_cell.length_c   1.000
_cell.angle_alpha   90.00
_cell.angle_beta   90.00
_cell.angle_gamma   90.00
#
_symmetry.space_group_name_H-M   'P 1'
#
loop_
_entity.id
_entity.type
_entity.pdbx_description
1 polymer ?
#
loop_
_entity_poly.entity_id
_entity_poly.type
_entity_poly.pdbx_seq_one_letter_code
_entity_poly.pdbx_strand_id
1 'polypeptide(L)'
;VVAVSAFNHPFNLIVHQVIPAVAVGCPVIVKPANPTPLSCLSLVKCLHEAGLPEEWCRTIICENADAEKLVTDSRVAFFTFIGSGAVGWMLHSKLAPGTRCALEHGGAAPVIVDHDADLKDTLPLLAKGGFYHAGQVCVSVQKIYVHESLIDSFLKGLVELAENLLVGDPLD
;
A
#
# COMPACT_ATOMS: atom_id res chain seq x y z
N VAL A 1 -2.88 2.66 19.08
CA VAL A 1 -2.83 2.85 17.61
C VAL A 1 -3.91 2.01 16.96
N VAL A 2 -4.57 2.54 15.92
CA VAL A 2 -5.40 1.74 15.01
C VAL A 2 -4.75 1.76 13.63
N ALA A 3 -4.52 0.58 13.06
CA ALA A 3 -3.94 0.38 11.73
C ALA A 3 -4.97 -0.27 10.79
N VAL A 4 -5.22 0.34 9.65
CA VAL A 4 -6.06 -0.22 8.58
C VAL A 4 -5.23 -0.36 7.32
N SER A 5 -5.11 -1.59 6.81
CA SER A 5 -4.17 -1.94 5.76
C SER A 5 -4.85 -2.33 4.44
N ALA A 6 -4.12 -2.18 3.35
CA ALA A 6 -4.54 -2.56 2.01
C ALA A 6 -4.23 -4.04 1.70
N PHE A 7 -4.74 -4.53 0.56
CA PHE A 7 -4.69 -5.95 0.17
C PHE A 7 -3.47 -6.32 -0.68
N ASN A 8 -2.85 -5.36 -1.34
CA ASN A 8 -1.89 -5.60 -2.43
C ASN A 8 -0.52 -6.14 -1.96
N HIS A 9 -0.06 -5.75 -0.78
CA HIS A 9 1.14 -6.28 -0.13
C HIS A 9 0.83 -6.63 1.33
N PRO A 10 -0.01 -7.64 1.58
CA PRO A 10 -0.71 -7.82 2.86
C PRO A 10 0.20 -8.09 4.05
N PHE A 11 1.40 -8.66 3.83
CA PHE A 11 2.38 -8.84 4.89
C PHE A 11 3.18 -7.56 5.13
N ASN A 12 3.78 -7.03 4.05
CA ASN A 12 4.69 -5.90 4.14
C ASN A 12 4.03 -4.64 4.71
N LEU A 13 2.82 -4.32 4.25
CA LEU A 13 2.09 -3.13 4.71
C LEU A 13 1.74 -3.21 6.19
N ILE A 14 1.38 -4.40 6.68
CA ILE A 14 1.10 -4.59 8.10
C ILE A 14 2.37 -4.49 8.94
N VAL A 15 3.49 -5.02 8.46
CA VAL A 15 4.80 -4.84 9.12
C VAL A 15 5.11 -3.35 9.28
N HIS A 16 4.93 -2.55 8.22
CA HIS A 16 5.16 -1.10 8.26
C HIS A 16 4.27 -0.35 9.27
N GLN A 17 3.05 -0.82 9.51
CA GLN A 17 2.12 -0.18 10.43
C GLN A 17 2.25 -0.68 11.88
N VAL A 18 2.45 -2.00 12.05
CA VAL A 18 2.44 -2.66 13.38
C VAL A 18 3.79 -2.58 14.07
N ILE A 19 4.88 -2.95 13.38
CA ILE A 19 6.19 -3.09 14.02
C ILE A 19 6.69 -1.76 14.60
N PRO A 20 6.63 -0.61 13.90
CA PRO A 20 7.03 0.66 14.50
C PRO A 20 6.20 1.05 15.73
N ALA A 21 4.88 0.77 15.71
CA ALA A 21 4.02 1.07 16.84
C ALA A 21 4.43 0.26 18.08
N VAL A 22 4.59 -1.06 17.92
CA VAL A 22 5.00 -1.95 19.02
C VAL A 22 6.41 -1.60 19.50
N ALA A 23 7.35 -1.31 18.60
CA ALA A 23 8.73 -0.99 18.95
C ALA A 23 8.88 0.25 19.83
N VAL A 24 7.96 1.22 19.69
CA VAL A 24 7.95 2.43 20.54
C VAL A 24 7.00 2.31 21.74
N GLY A 25 6.49 1.11 22.03
CA GLY A 25 5.65 0.86 23.20
C GLY A 25 4.18 1.29 23.02
N CYS A 26 3.66 1.34 21.80
CA CYS A 26 2.27 1.67 21.53
C CYS A 26 1.46 0.40 21.21
N PRO A 27 0.42 0.07 22.01
CA PRO A 27 -0.52 -1.01 21.65
C PRO A 27 -1.21 -0.71 20.33
N VAL A 28 -1.44 -1.76 19.51
CA VAL A 28 -2.02 -1.62 18.20
C VAL A 28 -3.19 -2.58 17.97
N ILE A 29 -4.27 -2.08 17.40
CA ILE A 29 -5.34 -2.88 16.80
C ILE A 29 -5.17 -2.76 15.30
N VAL A 30 -4.97 -3.90 14.62
CA VAL A 30 -4.76 -3.93 13.17
C VAL A 30 -5.94 -4.59 12.46
N LYS A 31 -6.51 -3.88 11.49
CA LYS A 31 -7.52 -4.39 10.57
C LYS A 31 -6.88 -4.62 9.20
N PRO A 32 -6.61 -5.88 8.80
CA PRO A 32 -6.18 -6.20 7.44
C PRO A 32 -7.31 -5.97 6.43
N ALA A 33 -6.96 -5.93 5.16
CA ALA A 33 -7.95 -5.98 4.09
C ALA A 33 -8.69 -7.34 4.12
N ASN A 34 -10.02 -7.31 3.94
CA ASN A 34 -10.85 -8.51 4.00
C ASN A 34 -10.43 -9.62 3.00
N PRO A 35 -9.97 -9.30 1.76
CA PRO A 35 -9.51 -10.33 0.83
C PRO A 35 -8.20 -11.03 1.23
N THR A 36 -7.37 -10.43 2.09
CA THR A 36 -6.01 -10.92 2.39
C THR A 36 -5.68 -10.89 3.89
N PRO A 37 -6.48 -11.51 4.77
CA PRO A 37 -6.28 -11.39 6.21
C PRO A 37 -5.20 -12.32 6.77
N LEU A 38 -4.87 -13.41 6.08
CA LEU A 38 -4.03 -14.49 6.62
C LEU A 38 -2.61 -14.03 6.98
N SER A 39 -2.01 -13.17 6.17
CA SER A 39 -0.68 -12.63 6.44
C SER A 39 -0.63 -11.83 7.74
N CYS A 40 -1.69 -11.05 8.03
CA CYS A 40 -1.83 -10.33 9.29
C CYS A 40 -1.95 -11.26 10.49
N LEU A 41 -2.83 -12.24 10.39
CA LEU A 41 -3.04 -13.23 11.44
C LEU A 41 -1.74 -13.98 11.75
N SER A 42 -0.98 -14.38 10.72
CA SER A 42 0.30 -15.06 10.88
C SER A 42 1.34 -14.16 11.56
N LEU A 43 1.46 -12.89 11.14
CA LEU A 43 2.39 -11.95 11.77
C LEU A 43 2.06 -11.74 13.25
N VAL A 44 0.80 -11.45 13.56
CA VAL A 44 0.39 -11.21 14.96
C VAL A 44 0.60 -12.45 15.83
N LYS A 45 0.31 -13.64 15.31
CA LYS A 45 0.62 -14.90 15.97
C LYS A 45 2.12 -15.04 16.26
N CYS A 46 2.99 -14.77 15.27
CA CYS A 46 4.44 -14.80 15.46
C CYS A 46 4.92 -13.82 16.56
N LEU A 47 4.31 -12.62 16.62
CA LEU A 47 4.65 -11.65 17.68
C LEU A 47 4.29 -12.17 19.07
N HIS A 48 3.11 -12.79 19.22
CA HIS A 48 2.69 -13.40 20.50
C HIS A 48 3.60 -14.59 20.87
N GLU A 49 3.93 -15.46 19.92
CA GLU A 49 4.85 -16.58 20.12
C GLU A 49 6.27 -16.10 20.50
N ALA A 50 6.67 -14.93 20.04
CA ALA A 50 7.93 -14.28 20.42
C ALA A 50 7.89 -13.59 21.80
N GLY A 51 6.73 -13.63 22.49
CA GLY A 51 6.56 -13.12 23.85
C GLY A 51 5.89 -11.74 23.95
N LEU A 52 5.38 -11.17 22.84
CA LEU A 52 4.57 -9.96 22.92
C LEU A 52 3.22 -10.30 23.58
N PRO A 53 2.81 -9.63 24.67
CA PRO A 53 1.50 -9.84 25.27
C PRO A 53 0.36 -9.58 24.29
N GLU A 54 -0.71 -10.37 24.34
CA GLU A 54 -1.81 -10.28 23.36
C GLU A 54 -2.50 -8.92 23.32
N GLU A 55 -2.57 -8.22 24.45
CA GLU A 55 -3.16 -6.89 24.54
C GLU A 55 -2.35 -5.80 23.83
N TRP A 56 -1.09 -6.06 23.46
CA TRP A 56 -0.24 -5.12 22.75
C TRP A 56 -0.44 -5.12 21.25
N CYS A 57 -0.89 -6.23 20.69
CA CYS A 57 -1.18 -6.32 19.24
C CYS A 57 -2.36 -7.25 19.00
N ARG A 58 -3.46 -6.71 18.50
CA ARG A 58 -4.66 -7.49 18.19
C ARG A 58 -5.10 -7.29 16.77
N THR A 59 -5.47 -8.37 16.09
CA THR A 59 -6.11 -8.34 14.78
C THR A 59 -7.63 -8.30 14.94
N ILE A 60 -8.28 -7.43 14.17
CA ILE A 60 -9.73 -7.44 14.02
C ILE A 60 -10.09 -7.65 12.55
N ILE A 61 -10.95 -8.62 12.26
CA ILE A 61 -11.54 -8.82 10.94
C ILE A 61 -13.00 -8.41 11.05
N CYS A 62 -13.36 -7.35 10.34
CA CYS A 62 -14.70 -6.77 10.41
C CYS A 62 -15.07 -6.08 9.11
N GLU A 63 -16.34 -5.77 8.96
CA GLU A 63 -16.86 -4.98 7.86
C GLU A 63 -16.40 -3.51 7.95
N ASN A 64 -16.43 -2.80 6.82
CA ASN A 64 -15.94 -1.44 6.74
C ASN A 64 -16.70 -0.48 7.69
N ALA A 65 -17.98 -0.69 7.90
CA ALA A 65 -18.78 0.12 8.83
C ALA A 65 -18.33 -0.01 10.29
N ASP A 66 -17.89 -1.20 10.70
CA ASP A 66 -17.36 -1.42 12.05
C ASP A 66 -15.92 -0.93 12.18
N ALA A 67 -15.12 -1.05 11.11
CA ALA A 67 -13.80 -0.44 11.05
C ALA A 67 -13.88 1.09 11.19
N GLU A 68 -14.86 1.74 10.57
CA GLU A 68 -15.08 3.18 10.72
C GLU A 68 -15.37 3.55 12.18
N LYS A 69 -16.25 2.80 12.87
CA LYS A 69 -16.54 3.02 14.29
C LYS A 69 -15.28 2.90 15.16
N LEU A 70 -14.43 1.90 14.86
CA LEU A 70 -13.15 1.74 15.56
C LEU A 70 -12.22 2.92 15.33
N VAL A 71 -12.04 3.34 14.09
CA VAL A 71 -11.13 4.43 13.71
C VAL A 71 -11.57 5.79 14.30
N THR A 72 -12.86 6.01 14.39
CA THR A 72 -13.43 7.28 14.88
C THR A 72 -13.64 7.34 16.39
N ASP A 73 -13.32 6.27 17.12
CA ASP A 73 -13.43 6.22 18.57
C ASP A 73 -12.46 7.21 19.24
N SER A 74 -12.94 7.98 20.21
CA SER A 74 -12.16 9.03 20.90
C SER A 74 -10.98 8.51 21.72
N ARG A 75 -10.91 7.21 21.97
CA ARG A 75 -9.78 6.54 22.63
C ARG A 75 -8.59 6.29 21.69
N VAL A 76 -8.78 6.44 20.38
CA VAL A 76 -7.73 6.26 19.38
C VAL A 76 -6.82 7.49 19.36
N ALA A 77 -5.58 7.35 19.81
CA ALA A 77 -4.61 8.42 19.81
C ALA A 77 -3.89 8.60 18.46
N PHE A 78 -3.73 7.49 17.70
CA PHE A 78 -3.08 7.51 16.39
C PHE A 78 -3.77 6.53 15.43
N PHE A 79 -4.05 7.02 14.23
CA PHE A 79 -4.61 6.24 13.12
C PHE A 79 -3.60 6.15 11.98
N THR A 80 -3.30 4.93 11.50
CA THR A 80 -2.51 4.71 10.29
C THR A 80 -3.33 3.96 9.26
N PHE A 81 -3.33 4.49 8.04
CA PHE A 81 -4.12 3.98 6.94
C PHE A 81 -3.28 3.80 5.68
N ILE A 82 -3.41 2.63 5.06
CA ILE A 82 -2.88 2.34 3.73
C ILE A 82 -4.04 1.85 2.86
N GLY A 83 -4.32 2.55 1.76
CA GLY A 83 -5.44 2.21 0.89
C GLY A 83 -5.75 3.26 -0.17
N SER A 84 -7.02 3.40 -0.56
CA SER A 84 -7.43 4.40 -1.54
C SER A 84 -7.54 5.80 -0.94
N GLY A 85 -7.25 6.83 -1.75
CA GLY A 85 -7.35 8.23 -1.32
C GLY A 85 -8.76 8.62 -0.86
N ALA A 86 -9.79 8.14 -1.56
CA ALA A 86 -11.18 8.42 -1.20
C ALA A 86 -11.53 7.92 0.22
N VAL A 87 -11.13 6.69 0.55
CA VAL A 87 -11.37 6.13 1.89
C VAL A 87 -10.50 6.82 2.94
N GLY A 88 -9.22 7.06 2.64
CA GLY A 88 -8.31 7.75 3.58
C GLY A 88 -8.83 9.13 3.98
N TRP A 89 -9.23 9.96 3.02
CA TRP A 89 -9.78 11.28 3.30
C TRP A 89 -11.13 11.24 4.00
N MET A 90 -11.99 10.30 3.64
CA MET A 90 -13.27 10.09 4.31
C MET A 90 -13.08 9.73 5.78
N LEU A 91 -12.19 8.80 6.11
CA LEU A 91 -11.88 8.45 7.50
C LEU A 91 -11.22 9.60 8.25
N HIS A 92 -10.27 10.29 7.61
CA HIS A 92 -9.62 11.47 8.21
C HIS A 92 -10.61 12.53 8.65
N SER A 93 -11.63 12.82 7.81
CA SER A 93 -12.63 13.85 8.12
C SER A 93 -13.53 13.51 9.32
N LYS A 94 -13.51 12.25 9.77
CA LYS A 94 -14.34 11.74 10.87
C LYS A 94 -13.55 11.42 12.14
N LEU A 95 -12.24 11.63 12.14
CA LEU A 95 -11.40 11.37 13.31
C LEU A 95 -11.82 12.19 14.52
N ALA A 96 -11.75 11.60 15.68
CA ALA A 96 -11.99 12.31 16.93
C ALA A 96 -10.96 13.45 17.13
N PRO A 97 -11.34 14.55 17.77
CA PRO A 97 -10.42 15.64 18.08
C PRO A 97 -9.19 15.14 18.83
N GLY A 98 -7.99 15.52 18.37
CA GLY A 98 -6.71 15.10 18.97
C GLY A 98 -6.12 13.80 18.42
N THR A 99 -6.87 13.00 17.66
CA THR A 99 -6.33 11.84 16.96
C THR A 99 -5.34 12.28 15.89
N ARG A 100 -4.08 11.83 15.99
CA ARG A 100 -3.09 12.00 14.91
C ARG A 100 -3.28 10.92 13.86
N CYS A 101 -2.89 11.21 12.61
CA CYS A 101 -2.95 10.20 11.55
C CYS A 101 -1.76 10.23 10.61
N ALA A 102 -1.48 9.07 10.03
CA ALA A 102 -0.61 8.88 8.87
C ALA A 102 -1.42 8.19 7.77
N LEU A 103 -1.50 8.84 6.60
CA LEU A 103 -2.26 8.36 5.46
C LEU A 103 -1.30 8.06 4.31
N GLU A 104 -1.21 6.79 3.93
CA GLU A 104 -0.46 6.31 2.78
C GLU A 104 -1.46 5.84 1.71
N HIS A 105 -1.86 6.75 0.82
CA HIS A 105 -2.94 6.46 -0.11
C HIS A 105 -2.74 7.11 -1.47
N GLY A 106 -3.05 6.34 -2.50
CA GLY A 106 -2.92 6.78 -3.89
C GLY A 106 -1.46 6.87 -4.34
N GLY A 107 -1.29 7.51 -5.46
CA GLY A 107 0.03 7.76 -6.07
C GLY A 107 -0.10 7.80 -7.59
N ALA A 108 0.78 8.52 -8.27
CA ALA A 108 0.90 8.56 -9.71
C ALA A 108 2.34 8.24 -10.18
N ALA A 109 3.30 8.24 -9.26
CA ALA A 109 4.71 7.94 -9.48
C ALA A 109 5.23 8.50 -10.82
N PRO A 110 5.22 9.82 -11.03
CA PRO A 110 5.60 10.41 -12.31
C PRO A 110 7.08 10.17 -12.58
N VAL A 111 7.40 9.90 -13.85
CA VAL A 111 8.77 9.72 -14.34
C VAL A 111 9.05 10.73 -15.43
N ILE A 112 10.27 11.26 -15.46
CA ILE A 112 10.79 12.13 -16.52
C ILE A 112 11.88 11.37 -17.26
N VAL A 113 11.72 11.27 -18.58
CA VAL A 113 12.70 10.68 -19.50
C VAL A 113 13.28 11.82 -20.33
N ASP A 114 14.49 12.23 -19.99
CA ASP A 114 15.17 13.34 -20.65
C ASP A 114 15.85 12.90 -21.97
N HIS A 115 16.30 13.85 -22.75
CA HIS A 115 16.86 13.66 -24.13
C HIS A 115 18.06 12.71 -24.19
N ASP A 116 18.80 12.57 -23.11
CA ASP A 116 20.00 11.72 -23.00
C ASP A 116 19.73 10.36 -22.34
N ALA A 117 18.47 10.05 -22.04
CA ALA A 117 18.11 8.78 -21.42
C ALA A 117 18.37 7.58 -22.36
N ASP A 118 19.02 6.54 -21.83
CA ASP A 118 19.17 5.27 -22.55
C ASP A 118 17.84 4.48 -22.50
N LEU A 119 17.15 4.46 -23.65
CA LEU A 119 15.86 3.77 -23.77
C LEU A 119 15.99 2.25 -23.60
N LYS A 120 17.15 1.66 -23.92
CA LYS A 120 17.36 0.22 -23.74
C LYS A 120 17.29 -0.20 -22.27
N ASP A 121 17.84 0.62 -21.39
CA ASP A 121 17.81 0.38 -19.96
C ASP A 121 16.53 0.90 -19.30
N THR A 122 16.00 2.01 -19.80
CA THR A 122 14.85 2.70 -19.21
C THR A 122 13.52 1.99 -19.45
N LEU A 123 13.27 1.52 -20.68
CA LEU A 123 11.97 0.94 -21.06
C LEU A 123 11.59 -0.30 -20.28
N PRO A 124 12.49 -1.29 -20.02
CA PRO A 124 12.15 -2.45 -19.20
C PRO A 124 11.78 -2.07 -17.77
N LEU A 125 12.45 -1.06 -17.20
CA LEU A 125 12.15 -0.57 -15.85
C LEU A 125 10.79 0.12 -15.78
N LEU A 126 10.43 0.89 -16.81
CA LEU A 126 9.14 1.56 -16.89
C LEU A 126 7.99 0.59 -17.15
N ALA A 127 8.18 -0.41 -18.03
CA ALA A 127 7.21 -1.48 -18.21
C ALA A 127 6.96 -2.23 -16.89
N LYS A 128 8.02 -2.63 -16.19
CA LYS A 128 7.92 -3.25 -14.86
C LYS A 128 7.25 -2.30 -13.87
N GLY A 129 7.64 -1.04 -13.82
CA GLY A 129 7.11 -0.04 -12.89
C GLY A 129 5.62 0.25 -13.11
N GLY A 130 5.14 0.21 -14.36
CA GLY A 130 3.74 0.46 -14.70
C GLY A 130 2.83 -0.75 -14.49
N PHE A 131 3.32 -1.97 -14.79
CA PHE A 131 2.50 -3.17 -14.86
C PHE A 131 2.76 -4.19 -13.74
N TYR A 132 3.81 -4.00 -12.92
CA TYR A 132 4.07 -4.87 -11.78
C TYR A 132 2.83 -5.01 -10.90
N HIS A 133 2.55 -6.25 -10.47
CA HIS A 133 1.42 -6.57 -9.60
C HIS A 133 0.07 -6.10 -10.18
N ALA A 134 -0.09 -6.24 -11.50
CA ALA A 134 -1.25 -5.76 -12.27
C ALA A 134 -1.53 -4.25 -12.07
N GLY A 135 -0.48 -3.44 -11.86
CA GLY A 135 -0.58 -2.01 -11.60
C GLY A 135 -1.15 -1.64 -10.22
N GLN A 136 -1.40 -2.60 -9.34
CA GLN A 136 -2.03 -2.37 -8.04
C GLN A 136 -1.01 -2.04 -6.94
N VAL A 137 -0.14 -1.07 -7.20
CA VAL A 137 0.92 -0.63 -6.28
C VAL A 137 0.89 0.89 -6.19
N CYS A 138 1.05 1.46 -4.99
CA CYS A 138 1.08 2.90 -4.78
C CYS A 138 2.22 3.60 -5.53
N VAL A 139 3.32 2.88 -5.79
CA VAL A 139 4.48 3.35 -6.58
C VAL A 139 4.39 3.00 -8.06
N SER A 140 3.24 2.50 -8.55
CA SER A 140 3.05 2.20 -9.97
C SER A 140 3.19 3.45 -10.82
N VAL A 141 4.04 3.37 -11.84
CA VAL A 141 4.28 4.47 -12.79
C VAL A 141 3.04 4.67 -13.65
N GLN A 142 2.33 5.78 -13.42
CA GLN A 142 1.08 6.11 -14.13
C GLN A 142 1.24 7.28 -15.10
N LYS A 143 2.31 8.06 -14.96
CA LYS A 143 2.56 9.21 -15.82
C LYS A 143 4.04 9.30 -16.16
N ILE A 144 4.32 9.36 -17.47
CA ILE A 144 5.67 9.47 -17.98
C ILE A 144 5.74 10.73 -18.86
N TYR A 145 6.67 11.61 -18.53
CA TYR A 145 7.00 12.78 -19.32
C TYR A 145 8.24 12.46 -20.13
N VAL A 146 8.12 12.44 -21.46
CA VAL A 146 9.20 12.05 -22.37
C VAL A 146 9.63 13.26 -23.19
N HIS A 147 10.96 13.48 -23.30
CA HIS A 147 11.50 14.52 -24.16
C HIS A 147 11.07 14.28 -25.61
N GLU A 148 10.72 15.34 -26.33
CA GLU A 148 10.14 15.26 -27.68
C GLU A 148 11.00 14.46 -28.67
N SER A 149 12.34 14.55 -28.59
CA SER A 149 13.27 13.82 -29.45
C SER A 149 13.23 12.31 -29.30
N LEU A 150 12.69 11.78 -28.19
CA LEU A 150 12.62 10.35 -27.88
C LEU A 150 11.22 9.75 -28.02
N ILE A 151 10.18 10.58 -28.21
CA ILE A 151 8.78 10.16 -28.08
C ILE A 151 8.41 8.95 -28.97
N ASP A 152 8.80 8.97 -30.24
CA ASP A 152 8.44 7.90 -31.19
C ASP A 152 9.11 6.57 -30.83
N SER A 153 10.42 6.62 -30.55
CA SER A 153 11.19 5.42 -30.14
C SER A 153 10.72 4.88 -28.79
N PHE A 154 10.40 5.78 -27.87
CA PHE A 154 9.88 5.46 -26.55
C PHE A 154 8.52 4.75 -26.64
N LEU A 155 7.56 5.33 -27.37
CA LEU A 155 6.23 4.75 -27.53
C LEU A 155 6.30 3.37 -28.17
N LYS A 156 7.06 3.23 -29.28
CA LYS A 156 7.22 1.95 -29.95
C LYS A 156 7.76 0.88 -29.00
N GLY A 157 8.83 1.19 -28.27
CA GLY A 157 9.48 0.21 -27.39
C GLY A 157 8.64 -0.12 -26.15
N LEU A 158 7.95 0.87 -25.55
CA LEU A 158 7.11 0.61 -24.38
C LEU A 158 5.87 -0.21 -24.75
N VAL A 159 5.22 0.06 -25.90
CA VAL A 159 4.08 -0.71 -26.41
C VAL A 159 4.49 -2.16 -26.65
N GLU A 160 5.61 -2.37 -27.36
CA GLU A 160 6.13 -3.73 -27.60
C GLU A 160 6.35 -4.51 -26.30
N LEU A 161 6.94 -3.89 -25.28
CA LEU A 161 7.14 -4.53 -23.98
C LEU A 161 5.81 -4.81 -23.26
N ALA A 162 4.86 -3.89 -23.33
CA ALA A 162 3.55 -4.06 -22.70
C ALA A 162 2.71 -5.17 -23.35
N GLU A 163 2.72 -5.26 -24.67
CA GLU A 163 2.01 -6.29 -25.43
C GLU A 163 2.57 -7.71 -25.19
N ASN A 164 3.85 -7.82 -24.86
CA ASN A 164 4.50 -9.09 -24.56
C ASN A 164 4.36 -9.54 -23.10
N LEU A 165 3.65 -8.77 -22.26
CA LEU A 165 3.40 -9.18 -20.87
C LEU A 165 2.43 -10.38 -20.82
N LEU A 166 2.84 -11.41 -20.10
CA LEU A 166 1.96 -12.55 -19.83
C LEU A 166 0.97 -12.19 -18.71
N VAL A 167 -0.30 -12.34 -19.03
CA VAL A 167 -1.41 -12.18 -18.07
C VAL A 167 -2.13 -13.51 -17.95
N GLY A 168 -2.26 -14.01 -16.72
CA GLY A 168 -2.87 -15.32 -16.46
C GLY A 168 -3.13 -15.54 -14.98
N ASP A 169 -3.54 -16.77 -14.66
CA ASP A 169 -3.70 -17.21 -13.27
C ASP A 169 -2.31 -17.31 -12.62
N PRO A 170 -2.08 -16.69 -11.44
CA PRO A 170 -0.80 -16.74 -10.76
C PRO A 170 -0.44 -18.13 -10.22
N LEU A 171 -1.36 -19.10 -10.27
CA LEU A 171 -1.14 -20.48 -9.85
C LEU A 171 -0.73 -21.42 -11.02
N ASP A 172 -0.74 -20.92 -12.28
CA ASP A 172 -0.32 -21.67 -13.47
C ASP A 172 1.20 -21.61 -13.71
#